data_8363964d0bc3221e7509bdd40d759e17
#
_entry.id   8363964d0bc3221e7509bdd40d759e17
#
_cell.length_a   1.000
_cell.length_b   1.000
_cell.length_c   1.000
_cell.angle_alpha   90.00
_cell.angle_beta   90.00
_cell.angle_gamma   90.00
#
_symmetry.space_group_name_H-M   'P 1'
#
loop_
_entity.id
_entity.type
_entity.pdbx_description
1 polymer ?
#
loop_
_entity_poly.entity_id
_entity_poly.type
_entity_poly.pdbx_seq_one_letter_code
_entity_poly.pdbx_strand_id
1 'polypeptide(L)'
;LPRRADPLHRDRFVRDGDDLVGELTVSIAQAALGTEVEYETLDEAETVTVPAGSQHGKVFVYRGKGVPHLNARRSGRGDLRVILRVEVPTKLSAKEEELLRALAEVRGEPVSAADHSLLGRIKSAFT
;
A
#
# COMPACT_ATOMS: atom_id res chain seq x y z
N LEU A 1 9.34 -5.12 -10.61
CA LEU A 1 8.75 -6.39 -10.21
C LEU A 1 7.51 -6.15 -9.37
N PRO A 2 6.43 -6.84 -9.68
CA PRO A 2 5.26 -6.73 -8.82
C PRO A 2 5.61 -7.21 -7.42
N ARG A 3 5.17 -6.43 -6.45
CA ARG A 3 5.41 -6.79 -5.06
C ARG A 3 4.41 -7.86 -4.66
N ARG A 4 4.93 -8.95 -4.20
CA ARG A 4 4.09 -10.05 -3.77
C ARG A 4 3.69 -9.86 -2.31
N ALA A 5 2.44 -10.15 -1.99
CA ALA A 5 2.00 -10.13 -0.62
C ALA A 5 2.76 -11.21 0.17
N ASP A 6 3.15 -10.89 1.39
CA ASP A 6 3.92 -11.79 2.22
C ASP A 6 3.03 -12.95 2.71
N PRO A 7 3.29 -14.18 2.29
CA PRO A 7 2.46 -15.31 2.69
C PRO A 7 2.55 -15.64 4.19
N LEU A 8 3.53 -15.08 4.88
CA LEU A 8 3.67 -15.30 6.32
C LEU A 8 2.68 -14.48 7.14
N HIS A 9 2.04 -13.49 6.51
CA HIS A 9 1.06 -12.64 7.17
C HIS A 9 -0.36 -13.11 6.86
N ARG A 10 -0.66 -14.36 7.16
CA ARG A 10 -1.98 -14.94 6.89
C ARG A 10 -3.07 -14.35 7.74
N ASP A 11 -2.74 -13.89 8.93
CA ASP A 11 -3.66 -13.32 9.89
C ASP A 11 -3.96 -11.84 9.65
N ARG A 12 -3.42 -11.27 8.60
CA ARG A 12 -3.69 -9.88 8.23
C ARG A 12 -5.10 -9.66 7.69
N PHE A 13 -5.81 -10.73 7.38
CA PHE A 13 -7.21 -10.62 7.00
C PHE A 13 -8.07 -10.57 8.25
N VAL A 14 -8.99 -9.62 8.27
CA VAL A 14 -9.96 -9.49 9.33
C VAL A 14 -11.32 -9.84 8.77
N ARG A 15 -12.06 -10.66 9.48
CA ARG A 15 -13.41 -11.00 9.06
C ARG A 15 -14.38 -9.90 9.44
N ASP A 16 -15.29 -9.61 8.52
CA ASP A 16 -16.41 -8.71 8.76
C ASP A 16 -17.63 -9.44 8.20
N GLY A 17 -18.30 -10.23 9.07
CA GLY A 17 -19.31 -11.17 8.61
C GLY A 17 -18.65 -12.25 7.75
N ASP A 18 -19.13 -12.41 6.52
CA ASP A 18 -18.52 -13.33 5.57
C ASP A 18 -17.52 -12.62 4.64
N ASP A 19 -17.35 -11.32 4.81
CA ASP A 19 -16.35 -10.59 4.06
C ASP A 19 -14.99 -10.67 4.74
N LEU A 20 -13.95 -10.52 3.96
CA LEU A 20 -12.59 -10.39 4.46
C LEU A 20 -12.08 -8.99 4.16
N VAL A 21 -11.34 -8.44 5.10
CA VAL A 21 -10.71 -7.13 4.93
C VAL A 21 -9.21 -7.33 5.07
N GLY A 22 -8.46 -6.96 4.04
CA GLY A 22 -7.02 -7.03 4.06
C GLY A 22 -6.41 -5.68 3.70
N GLU A 23 -5.11 -5.58 3.83
CA GLU A 23 -4.38 -4.37 3.50
C GLU A 23 -3.32 -4.66 2.47
N LEU A 24 -3.09 -3.71 1.58
CA LEU A 24 -2.01 -3.76 0.60
C LEU A 24 -1.18 -2.50 0.75
N THR A 25 0.09 -2.66 1.10
CA THR A 25 0.99 -1.51 1.27
C THR A 25 1.78 -1.28 -0.01
N VAL A 26 1.76 -0.07 -0.50
CA VAL A 26 2.56 0.35 -1.66
C VAL A 26 3.32 1.62 -1.30
N SER A 27 4.34 1.92 -2.09
CA SER A 27 5.12 3.15 -1.90
C SER A 27 4.41 4.35 -2.53
N ILE A 28 4.88 5.54 -2.20
CA ILE A 28 4.35 6.76 -2.82
C ILE A 28 4.55 6.75 -4.33
N ALA A 29 5.67 6.24 -4.80
CA ALA A 29 5.94 6.16 -6.24
C ALA A 29 4.97 5.19 -6.92
N GLN A 30 4.72 4.04 -6.31
CA GLN A 30 3.79 3.07 -6.85
C GLN A 30 2.35 3.61 -6.87
N ALA A 31 1.97 4.34 -5.84
CA ALA A 31 0.63 4.93 -5.79
C ALA A 31 0.47 6.04 -6.81
N ALA A 32 1.50 6.87 -6.99
CA ALA A 32 1.46 7.99 -7.92
C ALA A 32 1.48 7.54 -9.38
N LEU A 33 2.31 6.56 -9.70
CA LEU A 33 2.51 6.10 -11.07
C LEU A 33 1.61 4.93 -11.46
N GLY A 34 1.06 4.26 -10.46
CA GLY A 34 0.31 3.03 -10.69
C GLY A 34 1.20 1.81 -10.64
N THR A 35 0.63 0.69 -10.28
CA THR A 35 1.37 -0.57 -10.21
C THR A 35 0.38 -1.74 -10.24
N GLU A 36 0.92 -2.93 -10.44
CA GLU A 36 0.15 -4.15 -10.30
C GLU A 36 0.85 -5.01 -9.26
N VAL A 37 0.07 -5.56 -8.34
CA VAL A 37 0.58 -6.38 -7.25
C VAL A 37 -0.19 -7.69 -7.22
N GLU A 38 0.51 -8.80 -7.09
CA GLU A 38 -0.15 -10.06 -6.83
C GLU A 38 -0.46 -10.15 -5.35
N TYR A 39 -1.72 -10.33 -5.04
CA TYR A 39 -2.21 -10.35 -3.67
C TYR A 39 -2.81 -11.72 -3.38
N GLU A 40 -2.30 -12.37 -2.34
CA GLU A 40 -2.79 -13.70 -2.00
C GLU A 40 -4.11 -13.62 -1.27
N THR A 41 -5.07 -14.39 -1.77
CA THR A 41 -6.39 -14.49 -1.17
C THR A 41 -6.52 -15.86 -0.51
N LEU A 42 -7.74 -16.27 -0.12
CA LEU A 42 -7.97 -17.60 0.39
C LEU A 42 -7.84 -18.67 -0.70
N ASP A 43 -8.00 -18.26 -1.95
CA ASP A 43 -7.94 -19.19 -3.08
C ASP A 43 -6.65 -18.98 -3.85
N GLU A 44 -6.74 -18.48 -5.06
CA GLU A 44 -5.58 -18.14 -5.88
C GLU A 44 -5.25 -16.66 -5.73
N ALA A 45 -4.04 -16.31 -6.13
CA ALA A 45 -3.62 -14.92 -6.05
C ALA A 45 -4.45 -14.06 -7.01
N GLU A 46 -4.81 -12.88 -6.56
CA GLU A 46 -5.49 -11.88 -7.39
C GLU A 46 -4.50 -10.80 -7.78
N THR A 47 -4.58 -10.33 -9.00
CA THR A 47 -3.79 -9.17 -9.41
C THR A 47 -4.55 -7.91 -9.02
N VAL A 48 -3.97 -7.14 -8.11
CA VAL A 48 -4.54 -5.85 -7.73
C VAL A 48 -3.90 -4.79 -8.61
N THR A 49 -4.71 -4.16 -9.46
CA THR A 49 -4.26 -3.05 -10.28
C THR A 49 -4.48 -1.77 -9.51
N VAL A 50 -3.39 -1.11 -9.14
CA VAL A 50 -3.42 0.17 -8.42
C VAL A 50 -3.30 1.27 -9.48
N PRO A 51 -4.39 2.00 -9.76
CA PRO A 51 -4.33 3.07 -10.76
C PRO A 51 -3.40 4.21 -10.34
N ALA A 52 -2.83 4.89 -11.32
CA ALA A 52 -2.01 6.04 -11.05
C ALA A 52 -2.81 7.09 -10.26
N GLY A 53 -2.19 7.68 -9.26
CA GLY A 53 -2.84 8.67 -8.42
C GLY A 53 -3.72 8.11 -7.33
N SER A 54 -3.59 6.82 -7.03
CA SER A 54 -4.38 6.20 -5.96
C SER A 54 -4.00 6.77 -4.61
N GLN A 55 -5.02 7.02 -3.79
CA GLN A 55 -4.83 7.64 -2.48
C GLN A 55 -4.83 6.60 -1.38
N HIS A 56 -4.20 6.95 -0.28
CA HIS A 56 -4.23 6.11 0.92
C HIS A 56 -5.68 5.90 1.37
N GLY A 57 -6.02 4.66 1.71
CA GLY A 57 -7.36 4.32 2.15
C GLY A 57 -8.32 3.87 1.05
N LYS A 58 -7.86 3.89 -0.21
CA LYS A 58 -8.70 3.39 -1.29
C LYS A 58 -9.01 1.92 -1.07
N VAL A 59 -10.25 1.53 -1.34
CA VAL A 59 -10.70 0.14 -1.15
C VAL A 59 -10.96 -0.52 -2.49
N PHE A 60 -10.37 -1.69 -2.66
CA PHE A 60 -10.62 -2.54 -3.83
C PHE A 60 -11.51 -3.69 -3.38
N VAL A 61 -12.59 -3.93 -4.10
CA VAL A 61 -13.55 -4.98 -3.74
C VAL A 61 -13.48 -6.10 -4.76
N TYR A 62 -13.27 -7.31 -4.27
CA TYR A 62 -13.27 -8.52 -5.07
C TYR A 62 -14.43 -9.38 -4.64
N ARG A 63 -15.46 -9.42 -5.47
CA ARG A 63 -16.70 -10.12 -5.15
C ARG A 63 -16.50 -11.61 -5.15
N GLY A 64 -17.07 -12.28 -4.15
CA GLY A 64 -17.01 -13.72 -4.05
C GLY A 64 -15.67 -14.27 -3.59
N LYS A 65 -14.78 -13.42 -3.07
CA LYS A 65 -13.46 -13.85 -2.59
C LYS A 65 -13.33 -13.81 -1.08
N GLY A 66 -14.43 -13.63 -0.38
CA GLY A 66 -14.46 -13.68 1.07
C GLY A 66 -14.66 -15.10 1.59
N VAL A 67 -15.25 -15.21 2.77
CA VAL A 67 -15.51 -16.48 3.42
C VAL A 67 -16.78 -17.08 2.84
N PRO A 68 -16.81 -18.41 2.62
CA PRO A 68 -18.05 -19.06 2.17
C PRO A 68 -19.18 -18.86 3.19
N HIS A 69 -20.39 -18.66 2.69
CA HIS A 69 -21.56 -18.56 3.56
C HIS A 69 -21.84 -19.92 4.19
N LEU A 70 -22.01 -19.92 5.51
CA LEU A 70 -22.28 -21.14 6.27
C LEU A 70 -23.78 -21.42 6.41
N ASN A 71 -24.60 -20.46 6.06
CA ASN A 71 -26.04 -20.60 6.16
C ASN A 71 -26.58 -21.38 4.94
N ALA A 72 -27.35 -22.42 5.18
CA ALA A 72 -27.92 -23.25 4.12
C ALA A 72 -28.83 -22.47 3.17
N ARG A 73 -29.39 -21.36 3.62
CA ARG A 73 -30.24 -20.49 2.79
C ARG A 73 -29.48 -19.56 1.89
N ARG A 74 -28.16 -19.46 2.09
CA ARG A 74 -27.30 -18.58 1.31
C ARG A 74 -26.25 -19.44 0.63
N SER A 75 -26.11 -19.27 -0.67
CA SER A 75 -25.04 -19.89 -1.43
C SER A 75 -24.01 -18.82 -1.77
N GLY A 76 -22.80 -19.26 -2.09
CA GLY A 76 -21.74 -18.36 -2.49
C GLY A 76 -20.88 -17.93 -1.32
N ARG A 77 -20.19 -16.83 -1.52
CA ARG A 77 -19.18 -16.35 -0.58
C ARG A 77 -19.35 -14.86 -0.39
N GLY A 78 -18.80 -14.35 0.72
CA GLY A 78 -18.68 -12.92 0.92
C GLY A 78 -17.64 -12.33 -0.01
N ASP A 79 -17.29 -11.07 0.20
CA ASP A 79 -16.35 -10.35 -0.64
C ASP A 79 -15.02 -10.16 0.07
N LEU A 80 -13.97 -9.92 -0.72
CA LEU A 80 -12.67 -9.50 -0.19
C LEU A 80 -12.53 -8.00 -0.44
N ARG A 81 -12.28 -7.24 0.61
CA ARG A 81 -11.98 -5.83 0.52
C ARG A 81 -10.51 -5.63 0.84
N VAL A 82 -9.78 -5.00 -0.07
CA VAL A 82 -8.36 -4.71 0.11
C VAL A 82 -8.20 -3.21 0.27
N ILE A 83 -7.70 -2.78 1.41
CA ILE A 83 -7.49 -1.37 1.72
C ILE A 83 -6.07 -0.99 1.35
N LEU A 84 -5.93 0.01 0.50
CA LEU A 84 -4.63 0.48 0.07
C LEU A 84 -3.98 1.33 1.16
N ARG A 85 -2.76 0.98 1.53
CA ARG A 85 -1.94 1.78 2.42
C ARG A 85 -0.78 2.33 1.63
N VAL A 86 -0.65 3.65 1.61
CA VAL A 86 0.49 4.31 0.95
C VAL A 86 1.51 4.65 2.02
N GLU A 87 2.69 4.09 1.87
CA GLU A 87 3.75 4.25 2.85
C GLU A 87 4.77 5.26 2.37
N VAL A 88 5.10 6.22 3.25
CA VAL A 88 6.14 7.20 2.98
C VAL A 88 7.47 6.61 3.44
N PRO A 89 8.49 6.59 2.58
CA PRO A 89 9.79 6.04 2.98
C PRO A 89 10.43 6.88 4.08
N THR A 90 10.95 6.21 5.10
CA THR A 90 11.57 6.87 6.23
C THR A 90 13.09 6.93 6.12
N LYS A 91 13.67 6.03 5.33
CA LYS A 91 15.11 6.00 5.09
C LYS A 91 15.34 6.20 3.61
N LEU A 92 16.05 7.25 3.27
CA LEU A 92 16.31 7.61 1.89
C LEU A 92 17.80 7.51 1.59
N SER A 93 18.12 6.89 0.46
CA SER A 93 19.48 6.99 -0.07
C SER A 93 19.71 8.41 -0.58
N ALA A 94 20.97 8.76 -0.83
CA ALA A 94 21.27 10.09 -1.38
C ALA A 94 20.57 10.33 -2.71
N LYS A 95 20.49 9.30 -3.54
CA LYS A 95 19.81 9.40 -4.84
C LYS A 95 18.31 9.56 -4.68
N GLU A 96 17.70 8.83 -3.76
CA GLU A 96 16.28 8.95 -3.49
C GLU A 96 15.93 10.33 -2.98
N GLU A 97 16.74 10.87 -2.07
CA GLU A 97 16.53 12.22 -1.56
C GLU A 97 16.62 13.24 -2.69
N GLU A 98 17.62 13.09 -3.55
CA GLU A 98 17.81 13.98 -4.72
C GLU A 98 16.55 13.97 -5.61
N LEU A 99 16.03 12.79 -5.88
CA LEU A 99 14.86 12.66 -6.75
C LEU A 99 13.61 13.25 -6.11
N LEU A 100 13.43 13.07 -4.82
CA LEU A 100 12.29 13.65 -4.12
C LEU A 100 12.39 15.16 -4.05
N ARG A 101 13.59 15.70 -3.87
CA ARG A 101 13.80 17.15 -3.88
C ARG A 101 13.51 17.73 -5.26
N ALA A 102 13.92 17.02 -6.31
CA ALA A 102 13.61 17.43 -7.67
C ALA A 102 12.11 17.47 -7.92
N LEU A 103 11.38 16.46 -7.42
CA LEU A 103 9.94 16.42 -7.54
C LEU A 103 9.30 17.58 -6.80
N ALA A 104 9.74 17.85 -5.59
CA ALA A 104 9.20 18.96 -4.79
C ALA A 104 9.43 20.30 -5.50
N GLU A 105 10.60 20.47 -6.12
CA GLU A 105 10.92 21.68 -6.86
C GLU A 105 10.00 21.86 -8.07
N VAL A 106 9.79 20.79 -8.82
CA VAL A 106 8.90 20.83 -9.99
C VAL A 106 7.48 21.21 -9.57
N ARG A 107 7.04 20.77 -8.41
CA ARG A 107 5.70 21.04 -7.91
C ARG A 107 5.61 22.35 -7.13
N GLY A 108 6.73 23.04 -6.91
CA GLY A 108 6.74 24.28 -6.15
C GLY A 108 6.42 24.08 -4.68
N GLU A 109 6.74 22.92 -4.14
CA GLU A 109 6.45 22.59 -2.74
C GLU A 109 7.67 22.84 -1.87
N PRO A 110 7.55 23.68 -0.83
CA PRO A 110 8.69 23.92 0.05
C PRO A 110 8.99 22.69 0.91
N VAL A 111 10.26 22.35 1.01
CA VAL A 111 10.72 21.24 1.87
C VAL A 111 11.92 21.70 2.66
N SER A 112 12.26 20.93 3.69
CA SER A 112 13.41 21.25 4.53
C SER A 112 14.69 21.24 3.71
N ALA A 113 15.62 22.15 4.01
CA ALA A 113 16.88 22.26 3.31
C ALA A 113 17.68 20.95 3.41
N ALA A 114 18.42 20.65 2.34
CA ALA A 114 19.28 19.49 2.33
C ALA A 114 20.38 19.68 3.37
N ASP A 115 20.60 18.66 4.17
CA ASP A 115 21.65 18.67 5.16
C ASP A 115 22.46 17.38 5.03
N HIS A 116 23.67 17.54 4.51
CA HIS A 116 24.54 16.39 4.24
C HIS A 116 25.51 16.10 5.38
N SER A 117 25.49 16.90 6.43
CA SER A 117 26.34 16.64 7.58
C SER A 117 25.62 15.75 8.58
N LEU A 118 26.39 14.93 9.28
CA LEU A 118 25.83 14.09 10.32
C LEU A 118 25.21 14.93 11.44
N LEU A 119 25.87 16.04 11.75
CA LEU A 119 25.39 16.94 12.79
C LEU A 119 24.05 17.56 12.43
N GLY A 120 23.90 17.96 11.19
CA GLY A 120 22.66 18.52 10.72
C GLY A 120 21.53 17.52 10.71
N ARG A 121 21.83 16.27 10.35
CA ARG A 121 20.82 15.21 10.38
C ARG A 121 20.34 14.95 11.80
N ILE A 122 21.25 14.98 12.75
CA ILE A 122 20.90 14.83 14.16
C ILE A 122 20.03 16.00 14.59
N LYS A 123 20.39 17.20 14.20
CA LYS A 123 19.63 18.40 14.53
C LYS A 123 18.21 18.32 13.94
N SER A 124 18.08 17.85 12.73
CA SER A 124 16.77 17.70 12.09
C SER A 124 15.90 16.68 12.82
N ALA A 125 16.51 15.66 13.39
CA ALA A 125 15.77 14.64 14.12
C ALA A 125 15.17 15.18 15.41
N PHE A 126 15.70 16.28 15.95
CA PHE A 126 15.21 16.88 17.19
C PHE A 126 14.30 18.08 16.98
N THR A 127 14.07 18.44 15.76
CA THR A 127 13.14 19.53 15.42
C THR A 127 11.91 18.97 14.73
#